data_7c9683aa8e2773b99be13ce8ca3377e4
#
_entry.id   7c9683aa8e2773b99be13ce8ca3377e4
#
_cell.length_a   1.000
_cell.length_b   1.000
_cell.length_c   1.000
_cell.angle_alpha   90.00
_cell.angle_beta   90.00
_cell.angle_gamma   90.00
#
_symmetry.space_group_name_H-M   'P 1'
#
loop_
_entity.id
_entity.type
_entity.pdbx_description
1 polymer ?
#
loop_
_entity_poly.entity_id
_entity_poly.type
_entity_poly.pdbx_seq_one_letter_code
_entity_poly.pdbx_strand_id
1 'polypeptide(L)'
;MARQLPPGYSLHEGYPPAETYCNLRKNAGLSVRSLEQAQVVPSGSWYGCMISYTPPPTSTNQQNENASEEQTEIVAMGRIIGDGGWYFVIADMAVSPNHQRKGLGDHVLKALIEKIRSSPVVAGVLKSGGPKPYVNLLADEPGRKLYEKNGFVYTAPHSLGMMLEWD
;
A
#
# COMPACT_ATOMS: atom_id res chain seq x y z
N MET A 1 14.75 -9.71 10.49
CA MET A 1 15.32 -8.58 9.74
C MET A 1 14.36 -8.19 8.63
N ALA A 2 14.03 -6.90 8.47
CA ALA A 2 13.23 -6.44 7.35
C ALA A 2 14.01 -6.71 6.05
N ARG A 3 13.36 -7.35 5.09
CA ARG A 3 13.96 -7.60 3.77
C ARG A 3 14.16 -6.25 3.09
N GLN A 4 15.34 -5.97 2.57
CA GLN A 4 15.64 -4.72 1.85
C GLN A 4 14.87 -4.69 0.52
N LEU A 5 14.43 -3.51 0.08
CA LEU A 5 13.86 -3.35 -1.26
C LEU A 5 14.88 -3.76 -2.34
N PRO A 6 14.45 -4.38 -3.43
CA PRO A 6 15.34 -4.67 -4.54
C PRO A 6 15.95 -3.40 -5.15
N PRO A 7 17.09 -3.49 -5.85
CA PRO A 7 17.68 -2.33 -6.55
C PRO A 7 16.69 -1.65 -7.50
N GLY A 8 16.72 -0.34 -7.57
CA GLY A 8 15.83 0.49 -8.39
C GLY A 8 14.49 0.81 -7.76
N TYR A 9 14.15 0.21 -6.61
CA TYR A 9 12.88 0.47 -5.91
C TYR A 9 13.09 1.37 -4.70
N SER A 10 12.20 2.36 -4.52
CA SER A 10 12.19 3.28 -3.39
C SER A 10 10.80 3.43 -2.80
N LEU A 11 10.69 3.37 -1.46
CA LEU A 11 9.45 3.58 -0.72
C LEU A 11 9.30 5.06 -0.36
N HIS A 12 8.10 5.59 -0.59
CA HIS A 12 7.75 6.98 -0.29
C HIS A 12 6.47 7.05 0.53
N GLU A 13 6.37 8.01 1.42
CA GLU A 13 5.10 8.40 2.04
C GLU A 13 4.25 9.18 1.03
N GLY A 14 2.94 9.06 1.14
CA GLY A 14 1.98 9.75 0.30
C GLY A 14 1.23 8.84 -0.67
N TYR A 15 0.69 9.44 -1.72
CA TYR A 15 -0.22 8.78 -2.65
C TYR A 15 0.23 9.04 -4.09
N PRO A 16 0.03 8.08 -5.00
CA PRO A 16 0.19 8.34 -6.43
C PRO A 16 -0.73 9.49 -6.89
N PRO A 17 -0.36 10.21 -7.97
CA PRO A 17 -1.32 11.05 -8.69
C PRO A 17 -2.59 10.27 -9.03
N ALA A 18 -3.75 10.95 -9.04
CA ALA A 18 -5.06 10.28 -9.13
C ALA A 18 -5.20 9.34 -10.34
N GLU A 19 -4.66 9.71 -11.50
CA GLU A 19 -4.64 8.86 -12.70
C GLU A 19 -3.81 7.58 -12.48
N THR A 20 -2.60 7.74 -11.94
CA THR A 20 -1.71 6.62 -11.61
C THR A 20 -2.35 5.71 -10.56
N TYR A 21 -3.02 6.29 -9.57
CA TYR A 21 -3.76 5.56 -8.55
C TYR A 21 -4.86 4.68 -9.16
N CYS A 22 -5.69 5.25 -10.04
CA CYS A 22 -6.74 4.52 -10.76
C CYS A 22 -6.17 3.40 -11.63
N ASN A 23 -5.09 3.67 -12.35
CA ASN A 23 -4.41 2.70 -13.21
C ASN A 23 -3.79 1.55 -12.41
N LEU A 24 -3.12 1.83 -11.29
CA LEU A 24 -2.58 0.80 -10.41
C LEU A 24 -3.69 -0.11 -9.86
N ARG A 25 -4.80 0.45 -9.40
CA ARG A 25 -5.95 -0.33 -8.94
C ARG A 25 -6.44 -1.27 -10.03
N LYS A 26 -6.77 -0.71 -11.21
CA LYS A 26 -7.27 -1.48 -12.34
C LYS A 26 -6.31 -2.60 -12.75
N ASN A 27 -5.04 -2.29 -12.90
CA ASN A 27 -4.02 -3.24 -13.36
C ASN A 27 -3.73 -4.33 -12.31
N ALA A 28 -3.89 -4.04 -11.03
CA ALA A 28 -3.76 -5.00 -9.95
C ALA A 28 -5.03 -5.85 -9.71
N GLY A 29 -6.09 -5.66 -10.49
CA GLY A 29 -7.33 -6.41 -10.38
C GLY A 29 -8.32 -5.88 -9.33
N LEU A 30 -8.09 -4.68 -8.79
CA LEU A 30 -9.04 -4.02 -7.89
C LEU A 30 -10.17 -3.34 -8.69
N SER A 31 -11.31 -3.13 -8.04
CA SER A 31 -12.44 -2.43 -8.65
C SER A 31 -12.05 -1.03 -9.16
N VAL A 32 -12.52 -0.70 -10.36
CA VAL A 32 -12.26 0.61 -11.00
C VAL A 32 -12.91 1.73 -10.18
N ARG A 33 -12.24 2.86 -10.10
CA ARG A 33 -12.74 4.10 -9.47
C ARG A 33 -12.61 5.26 -10.44
N SER A 34 -13.48 6.27 -10.29
CA SER A 34 -13.36 7.49 -11.09
C SER A 34 -12.21 8.37 -10.61
N LEU A 35 -11.82 9.30 -11.47
CA LEU A 35 -10.75 10.25 -11.15
C LEU A 35 -11.14 11.13 -9.94
N GLU A 36 -12.40 11.58 -9.90
CA GLU A 36 -12.94 12.38 -8.80
C GLU A 36 -12.89 11.60 -7.46
N GLN A 37 -13.22 10.30 -7.49
CA GLN A 37 -13.10 9.45 -6.31
C GLN A 37 -11.62 9.29 -5.86
N ALA A 38 -10.69 9.19 -6.80
CA ALA A 38 -9.28 9.08 -6.47
C ALA A 38 -8.68 10.39 -5.93
N GLN A 39 -9.16 11.54 -6.39
CA GLN A 39 -8.70 12.86 -5.95
C GLN A 39 -8.97 13.13 -4.46
N VAL A 40 -10.01 12.54 -3.87
CA VAL A 40 -10.33 12.71 -2.45
C VAL A 40 -9.62 11.70 -1.53
N VAL A 41 -8.93 10.71 -2.10
CA VAL A 41 -8.23 9.68 -1.31
C VAL A 41 -7.21 10.25 -0.33
N PRO A 42 -6.34 11.22 -0.70
CA PRO A 42 -5.37 11.76 0.24
C PRO A 42 -5.99 12.41 1.48
N SER A 43 -7.06 13.18 1.29
CA SER A 43 -7.74 13.86 2.40
C SER A 43 -8.61 12.92 3.24
N GLY A 44 -9.09 11.82 2.66
CA GLY A 44 -9.91 10.81 3.33
C GLY A 44 -9.14 9.65 3.94
N SER A 45 -7.82 9.68 3.91
CA SER A 45 -6.95 8.62 4.44
C SER A 45 -6.12 9.12 5.61
N TRP A 46 -5.90 8.26 6.59
CA TRP A 46 -5.01 8.58 7.71
C TRP A 46 -3.54 8.57 7.30
N TYR A 47 -3.16 7.63 6.42
CA TYR A 47 -1.80 7.50 5.91
C TYR A 47 -1.78 6.72 4.59
N GLY A 48 -0.80 6.99 3.75
CA GLY A 48 -0.51 6.22 2.54
C GLY A 48 0.97 6.10 2.28
N CYS A 49 1.36 5.07 1.55
CA CYS A 49 2.71 4.94 1.00
C CYS A 49 2.69 4.28 -0.38
N MET A 50 3.73 4.53 -1.13
CA MET A 50 3.89 4.02 -2.49
C MET A 50 5.34 3.64 -2.76
N ILE A 51 5.56 2.77 -3.74
CA ILE A 51 6.90 2.40 -4.21
C ILE A 51 7.06 2.87 -5.64
N SER A 52 8.14 3.59 -5.90
CA SER A 52 8.61 3.93 -7.23
C SER A 52 9.68 2.95 -7.71
N TYR A 53 9.79 2.82 -9.02
CA TYR A 53 10.84 2.09 -9.71
C TYR A 53 11.55 3.00 -10.70
N THR A 54 12.85 3.08 -10.60
CA THR A 54 13.74 3.72 -11.57
C THR A 54 14.65 2.64 -12.13
N PRO A 55 14.59 2.35 -13.44
CA PRO A 55 15.45 1.34 -14.05
C PRO A 55 16.93 1.74 -13.88
N PRO A 56 17.84 0.77 -13.69
CA PRO A 56 19.27 1.08 -13.65
C PRO A 56 19.72 1.64 -15.02
N PRO A 57 20.69 2.57 -15.06
CA PRO A 57 21.19 3.10 -16.30
C PRO A 57 21.69 1.99 -17.21
N THR A 58 21.17 1.92 -18.42
CA THR A 58 21.58 0.93 -19.42
C THR A 58 22.95 1.32 -19.95
N SER A 59 23.96 0.46 -19.73
CA SER A 59 25.32 0.63 -20.26
C SER A 59 25.30 0.39 -21.77
N THR A 60 24.69 1.26 -22.55
CA THR A 60 24.79 1.22 -24.01
C THR A 60 25.48 2.51 -24.44
N ASN A 61 26.75 2.37 -24.84
CA ASN A 61 27.51 3.39 -25.55
C ASN A 61 26.74 3.81 -26.80
N GLN A 62 25.98 4.89 -26.71
CA GLN A 62 25.65 5.71 -27.87
C GLN A 62 25.41 7.15 -27.38
N GLN A 63 26.27 8.04 -27.86
CA GLN A 63 26.17 9.48 -27.79
C GLN A 63 24.88 9.94 -28.49
N ASN A 64 23.79 10.01 -27.75
CA ASN A 64 22.62 10.78 -28.09
C ASN A 64 22.33 11.71 -26.93
N GLU A 65 22.59 13.00 -27.13
CA GLU A 65 22.37 14.09 -26.19
C GLU A 65 20.89 14.42 -25.90
N ASN A 66 19.99 13.44 -26.05
CA ASN A 66 18.65 13.45 -25.48
C ASN A 66 18.60 12.35 -24.43
N ALA A 67 19.19 12.59 -23.25
CA ALA A 67 18.95 11.80 -22.06
C ALA A 67 17.44 11.85 -21.80
N SER A 68 16.73 10.78 -22.20
CA SER A 68 15.38 10.52 -21.72
C SER A 68 15.46 10.55 -20.20
N GLU A 69 14.76 11.48 -19.57
CA GLU A 69 14.56 11.53 -18.11
C GLU A 69 14.36 10.11 -17.62
N GLU A 70 15.16 9.67 -16.64
CA GLU A 70 15.03 8.35 -16.04
C GLU A 70 13.56 8.18 -15.63
N GLN A 71 12.84 7.36 -16.38
CA GLN A 71 11.37 7.28 -16.28
C GLN A 71 11.00 6.53 -15.02
N THR A 72 10.95 7.28 -13.91
CA THR A 72 10.49 6.78 -12.62
C THR A 72 8.99 6.50 -12.69
N GLU A 73 8.59 5.26 -12.47
CA GLU A 73 7.17 4.87 -12.40
C GLU A 73 6.76 4.47 -10.98
N ILE A 74 5.52 4.73 -10.61
CA ILE A 74 4.95 4.24 -9.34
C ILE A 74 4.35 2.87 -9.59
N VAL A 75 4.84 1.85 -8.88
CA VAL A 75 4.59 0.44 -9.15
C VAL A 75 3.86 -0.29 -8.04
N ALA A 76 3.79 0.28 -6.85
CA ALA A 76 3.02 -0.28 -5.75
C ALA A 76 2.50 0.81 -4.83
N MET A 77 1.41 0.53 -4.14
CA MET A 77 0.81 1.43 -3.17
C MET A 77 -0.02 0.69 -2.13
N GLY A 78 -0.35 1.39 -1.05
CA GLY A 78 -1.31 1.00 -0.05
C GLY A 78 -1.65 2.18 0.85
N ARG A 79 -2.78 2.12 1.55
CA ARG A 79 -3.19 3.18 2.48
C ARG A 79 -3.88 2.66 3.70
N ILE A 80 -4.03 3.53 4.69
CA ILE A 80 -4.76 3.31 5.92
C ILE A 80 -5.90 4.32 6.01
N ILE A 81 -7.10 3.83 6.25
CA ILE A 81 -8.25 4.62 6.68
C ILE A 81 -8.39 4.39 8.19
N GLY A 82 -8.64 5.43 8.99
CA GLY A 82 -8.77 5.24 10.42
C GLY A 82 -8.88 6.52 11.21
N ASP A 83 -9.10 6.35 12.51
CA ASP A 83 -9.26 7.45 13.47
C ASP A 83 -7.94 7.95 14.08
N GLY A 84 -6.83 7.27 13.76
CA GLY A 84 -5.50 7.57 14.31
C GLY A 84 -5.28 7.08 15.74
N GLY A 85 -6.29 6.54 16.38
CA GLY A 85 -6.25 6.07 17.76
C GLY A 85 -6.21 4.55 17.91
N TRP A 86 -7.24 3.88 17.45
CA TRP A 86 -7.36 2.42 17.65
C TRP A 86 -7.99 1.67 16.49
N TYR A 87 -8.73 2.31 15.58
CA TYR A 87 -9.41 1.65 14.47
C TYR A 87 -8.74 1.97 13.15
N PHE A 88 -8.21 0.96 12.48
CA PHE A 88 -7.48 1.11 11.23
C PHE A 88 -7.91 0.07 10.21
N VAL A 89 -8.15 0.51 8.98
CA VAL A 89 -8.45 -0.35 7.83
C VAL A 89 -7.34 -0.19 6.80
N ILE A 90 -6.64 -1.28 6.46
CA ILE A 90 -5.70 -1.30 5.35
C ILE A 90 -6.50 -1.48 4.06
N ALA A 91 -6.29 -0.57 3.11
CA ALA A 91 -7.01 -0.51 1.86
C ALA A 91 -6.08 -0.26 0.66
N ASP A 92 -6.58 -0.56 -0.52
CA ASP A 92 -5.96 -0.25 -1.81
C ASP A 92 -4.53 -0.76 -1.97
N MET A 93 -4.26 -1.94 -1.42
CA MET A 93 -3.00 -2.66 -1.62
C MET A 93 -2.89 -3.10 -3.09
N ALA A 94 -2.03 -2.45 -3.85
CA ALA A 94 -1.85 -2.73 -5.26
C ALA A 94 -0.37 -2.81 -5.64
N VAL A 95 -0.04 -3.76 -6.51
CA VAL A 95 1.29 -3.89 -7.13
C VAL A 95 1.10 -4.12 -8.62
N SER A 96 1.74 -3.29 -9.44
CA SER A 96 1.74 -3.41 -10.90
C SER A 96 2.14 -4.83 -11.33
N PRO A 97 1.43 -5.47 -12.28
CA PRO A 97 1.67 -6.86 -12.68
C PRO A 97 3.13 -7.16 -13.02
N ASN A 98 3.80 -6.26 -13.74
CA ASN A 98 5.20 -6.42 -14.13
C ASN A 98 6.20 -6.36 -12.96
N HIS A 99 5.74 -5.90 -11.79
CA HIS A 99 6.54 -5.73 -10.58
C HIS A 99 6.11 -6.64 -9.43
N GLN A 100 5.15 -7.55 -9.66
CA GLN A 100 4.74 -8.56 -8.69
C GLN A 100 5.84 -9.59 -8.42
N ARG A 101 5.65 -10.38 -7.34
CA ARG A 101 6.57 -11.45 -6.89
C ARG A 101 7.96 -10.99 -6.47
N LYS A 102 8.20 -9.69 -6.39
CA LYS A 102 9.45 -9.06 -5.92
C LYS A 102 9.41 -8.66 -4.45
N GLY A 103 8.31 -8.95 -3.75
CA GLY A 103 8.13 -8.62 -2.33
C GLY A 103 7.61 -7.21 -2.06
N LEU A 104 7.26 -6.43 -3.08
CA LEU A 104 6.84 -5.03 -2.92
C LEU A 104 5.59 -4.87 -2.06
N GLY A 105 4.58 -5.73 -2.22
CA GLY A 105 3.39 -5.72 -1.37
C GLY A 105 3.70 -5.96 0.12
N ASP A 106 4.70 -6.79 0.42
CA ASP A 106 5.17 -7.04 1.80
C ASP A 106 5.84 -5.79 2.39
N HIS A 107 6.61 -5.04 1.59
CA HIS A 107 7.22 -3.77 2.01
C HIS A 107 6.16 -2.70 2.29
N VAL A 108 5.20 -2.53 1.37
CA VAL A 108 4.08 -1.59 1.57
C VAL A 108 3.31 -1.95 2.83
N LEU A 109 2.89 -3.20 3.01
CA LEU A 109 2.12 -3.64 4.16
C LEU A 109 2.88 -3.41 5.48
N LYS A 110 4.17 -3.74 5.53
CA LYS A 110 5.01 -3.51 6.71
C LYS A 110 5.18 -2.03 7.03
N ALA A 111 5.34 -1.18 6.02
CA ALA A 111 5.40 0.26 6.22
C ALA A 111 4.10 0.81 6.83
N LEU A 112 2.94 0.35 6.34
CA LEU A 112 1.64 0.71 6.90
C LEU A 112 1.49 0.25 8.36
N ILE A 113 1.83 -1.00 8.67
CA ILE A 113 1.76 -1.53 10.03
C ILE A 113 2.70 -0.78 10.97
N GLU A 114 3.93 -0.49 10.52
CA GLU A 114 4.90 0.26 11.32
C GLU A 114 4.44 1.68 11.59
N LYS A 115 3.81 2.33 10.62
CA LYS A 115 3.20 3.66 10.82
C LYS A 115 2.13 3.65 11.90
N ILE A 116 1.29 2.63 11.97
CA ILE A 116 0.31 2.47 13.04
C ILE A 116 1.03 2.30 14.38
N ARG A 117 2.02 1.41 14.46
CA ARG A 117 2.74 1.09 15.70
C ARG A 117 3.51 2.28 16.26
N SER A 118 4.10 3.09 15.38
CA SER A 118 4.91 4.25 15.74
C SER A 118 4.09 5.52 15.97
N SER A 119 2.77 5.51 15.70
CA SER A 119 1.95 6.69 15.98
C SER A 119 1.96 7.01 17.49
N PRO A 120 2.05 8.28 17.88
CA PRO A 120 2.21 8.66 19.30
C PRO A 120 1.13 8.07 20.21
N VAL A 121 -0.13 8.06 19.76
CA VAL A 121 -1.26 7.54 20.55
C VAL A 121 -1.13 6.02 20.72
N VAL A 122 -0.96 5.28 19.62
CA VAL A 122 -0.85 3.81 19.67
C VAL A 122 0.40 3.38 20.46
N ALA A 123 1.54 4.00 20.19
CA ALA A 123 2.80 3.69 20.89
C ALA A 123 2.69 3.97 22.39
N GLY A 124 2.07 5.08 22.78
CA GLY A 124 1.83 5.41 24.18
C GLY A 124 0.94 4.40 24.91
N VAL A 125 -0.17 4.00 24.27
CA VAL A 125 -1.10 3.01 24.82
C VAL A 125 -0.42 1.63 24.95
N LEU A 126 0.30 1.19 23.93
CA LEU A 126 1.01 -0.09 23.95
C LEU A 126 2.10 -0.12 25.04
N LYS A 127 2.84 0.99 25.21
CA LYS A 127 3.88 1.12 26.23
C LYS A 127 3.31 1.04 27.65
N SER A 128 2.11 1.54 27.88
CA SER A 128 1.41 1.46 29.17
C SER A 128 0.70 0.11 29.42
N GLY A 129 0.80 -0.85 28.50
CA GLY A 129 0.11 -2.14 28.60
C GLY A 129 -1.39 -2.05 28.29
N GLY A 130 -1.82 -0.97 27.65
CA GLY A 130 -3.21 -0.76 27.25
C GLY A 130 -3.68 -1.61 26.08
N PRO A 131 -4.94 -1.47 25.63
CA PRO A 131 -5.52 -2.29 24.59
C PRO A 131 -4.82 -2.09 23.23
N LYS A 132 -4.68 -3.18 22.49
CA LYS A 132 -4.09 -3.16 21.14
C LYS A 132 -5.03 -2.49 20.16
N PRO A 133 -4.51 -1.77 19.14
CA PRO A 133 -5.32 -1.25 18.07
C PRO A 133 -5.97 -2.38 17.26
N TYR A 134 -7.17 -2.15 16.76
CA TYR A 134 -7.86 -3.03 15.84
C TYR A 134 -7.49 -2.67 14.41
N VAL A 135 -6.65 -3.49 13.79
CA VAL A 135 -6.21 -3.30 12.40
C VAL A 135 -6.82 -4.40 11.55
N ASN A 136 -7.65 -4.03 10.58
CA ASN A 136 -8.35 -4.97 9.73
C ASN A 136 -8.21 -4.65 8.25
N LEU A 137 -8.67 -5.56 7.40
CA LEU A 137 -8.78 -5.42 5.96
C LEU A 137 -9.78 -6.42 5.38
N LEU A 138 -10.23 -6.18 4.15
CA LEU A 138 -10.92 -7.18 3.34
C LEU A 138 -9.90 -7.80 2.39
N ALA A 139 -9.68 -9.11 2.52
CA ALA A 139 -8.65 -9.84 1.79
C ALA A 139 -9.23 -10.55 0.57
N ASP A 140 -8.99 -10.02 -0.62
CA ASP A 140 -9.21 -10.75 -1.86
C ASP A 140 -8.29 -11.98 -1.95
N GLU A 141 -8.75 -13.01 -2.62
CA GLU A 141 -8.06 -14.31 -2.67
C GLU A 141 -6.56 -14.22 -3.03
N PRO A 142 -6.13 -13.46 -4.04
CA PRO A 142 -4.70 -13.36 -4.39
C PRO A 142 -3.84 -12.74 -3.28
N GLY A 143 -4.43 -11.89 -2.42
CA GLY A 143 -3.73 -11.19 -1.34
C GLY A 143 -3.62 -11.95 -0.03
N ARG A 144 -4.46 -12.97 0.21
CA ARG A 144 -4.61 -13.64 1.52
C ARG A 144 -3.29 -14.11 2.12
N LYS A 145 -2.45 -14.80 1.31
CA LYS A 145 -1.14 -15.30 1.77
C LYS A 145 -0.19 -14.20 2.24
N LEU A 146 -0.28 -13.00 1.66
CA LEU A 146 0.50 -11.85 2.10
C LEU A 146 0.09 -11.42 3.51
N TYR A 147 -1.21 -11.35 3.77
CA TYR A 147 -1.74 -10.92 5.06
C TYR A 147 -1.50 -11.95 6.15
N GLU A 148 -1.76 -13.23 5.88
CA GLU A 148 -1.49 -14.34 6.80
C GLU A 148 -0.01 -14.38 7.24
N LYS A 149 0.91 -14.23 6.28
CA LYS A 149 2.37 -14.14 6.55
C LYS A 149 2.73 -12.99 7.48
N ASN A 150 1.94 -11.90 7.46
CA ASN A 150 2.15 -10.72 8.30
C ASN A 150 1.31 -10.70 9.58
N GLY A 151 0.71 -11.84 9.95
CA GLY A 151 0.04 -12.03 11.22
C GLY A 151 -1.45 -11.68 11.22
N PHE A 152 -2.06 -11.41 10.07
CA PHE A 152 -3.50 -11.29 9.98
C PHE A 152 -4.16 -12.67 10.06
N VAL A 153 -5.28 -12.74 10.76
CA VAL A 153 -6.09 -13.93 10.92
C VAL A 153 -7.53 -13.66 10.46
N TYR A 154 -8.22 -14.70 10.03
CA TYR A 154 -9.62 -14.56 9.63
C TYR A 154 -10.48 -14.23 10.85
N THR A 155 -11.40 -13.28 10.70
CA THR A 155 -12.37 -12.92 11.73
C THR A 155 -13.58 -13.86 11.75
N ALA A 156 -13.81 -14.61 10.68
CA ALA A 156 -14.82 -15.64 10.60
C ALA A 156 -14.57 -16.75 11.65
N PRO A 157 -15.61 -17.37 12.21
CA PRO A 157 -17.04 -17.16 11.95
C PRO A 157 -17.67 -16.03 12.78
N HIS A 158 -16.93 -15.42 13.73
CA HIS A 158 -17.48 -14.44 14.67
C HIS A 158 -17.82 -13.10 14.02
N SER A 159 -17.07 -12.71 12.99
CA SER A 159 -17.28 -11.48 12.24
C SER A 159 -17.04 -11.74 10.76
N LEU A 160 -17.94 -11.26 9.90
CA LEU A 160 -17.89 -11.40 8.46
C LEU A 160 -17.94 -10.01 7.81
N GLY A 161 -17.19 -9.85 6.73
CA GLY A 161 -17.29 -8.65 5.90
C GLY A 161 -18.67 -8.59 5.22
N MET A 162 -19.28 -7.41 5.26
CA MET A 162 -20.52 -7.09 4.56
C MET A 162 -20.32 -5.80 3.79
N MET A 163 -20.93 -5.69 2.61
CA MET A 163 -20.92 -4.46 1.85
C MET A 163 -22.34 -4.08 1.45
N LEU A 164 -22.60 -2.78 1.34
CA LEU A 164 -23.85 -2.25 0.81
C LEU A 164 -23.78 -2.27 -0.73
N GLU A 165 -24.76 -2.90 -1.35
CA GLU A 165 -24.97 -2.79 -2.80
C GLU A 165 -25.84 -1.56 -3.08
N TRP A 166 -25.41 -0.74 -4.04
CA TRP A 166 -26.12 0.44 -4.50
C TRP A 166 -26.87 0.09 -5.80
N ASP A 167 -28.09 0.54 -5.90
CA ASP A 167 -28.94 0.40 -7.11
C ASP A 167 -28.39 1.21 -8.29
#